data_29acbf0e134a9ad5c8f9d2f861c61313
#
_entry.id   29acbf0e134a9ad5c8f9d2f861c61313
#
_cell.length_a   1.000
_cell.length_b   1.000
_cell.length_c   1.000
_cell.angle_alpha   90.00
_cell.angle_beta   90.00
_cell.angle_gamma   90.00
#
_symmetry.space_group_name_H-M   'P 1'
#
loop_
_entity.id
_entity.type
_entity.pdbx_description
1 polymer ?
#
loop_
_entity_poly.entity_id
_entity_poly.type
_entity_poly.pdbx_seq_one_letter_code
_entity_poly.pdbx_strand_id
1 'polypeptide(L)'
;MSINQNRLIRRFIALTEIDSPSFREREMADYLKRELKRLAVVVHEDDCADRIGGNAGNIYGYLPAKDTQARENAAPLLFLAHMDTVEPACSRKAVVHEDGRITSDGTTVLGADDQAALAVLL
;
A
#
# COMPACT_ATOMS: atom_id res chain seq x y z
N MET A 1 -14.80 -5.64 17.54
CA MET A 1 -13.44 -5.75 16.93
C MET A 1 -12.79 -4.38 17.07
N SER A 2 -11.65 -4.25 17.75
CA SER A 2 -10.97 -2.95 17.91
C SER A 2 -9.82 -2.84 16.91
N ILE A 3 -9.67 -1.66 16.30
CA ILE A 3 -8.54 -1.37 15.41
C ILE A 3 -7.28 -1.21 16.26
N ASN A 4 -6.20 -1.88 15.88
CA ASN A 4 -4.89 -1.70 16.50
C ASN A 4 -4.22 -0.44 15.91
N GLN A 5 -4.44 0.71 16.54
CA GLN A 5 -3.92 2.01 16.09
C GLN A 5 -2.39 2.01 15.95
N ASN A 6 -1.67 1.42 16.91
CA ASN A 6 -0.20 1.39 16.87
C ASN A 6 0.33 0.58 15.66
N ARG A 7 -0.37 -0.49 15.28
CA ARG A 7 -0.03 -1.25 14.09
C ARG A 7 -0.28 -0.43 12.83
N LEU A 8 -1.43 0.23 12.74
CA LEU A 8 -1.82 1.05 11.60
C LEU A 8 -0.82 2.20 11.38
N ILE A 9 -0.49 2.95 12.44
CA ILE A 9 0.47 4.06 12.38
C ILE A 9 1.85 3.57 11.92
N ARG A 10 2.38 2.49 12.52
CA ARG A 10 3.68 1.95 12.11
C ARG A 10 3.69 1.49 10.64
N ARG A 11 2.62 0.89 10.18
CA ARG A 11 2.48 0.45 8.79
C ARG A 11 2.42 1.65 7.83
N PHE A 12 1.63 2.67 8.18
CA PHE A 12 1.58 3.91 7.42
C PHE A 12 2.96 4.56 7.30
N ILE A 13 3.69 4.73 8.41
CA ILE A 13 5.04 5.29 8.40
C ILE A 13 5.97 4.46 7.51
N ALA A 14 5.98 3.14 7.67
CA ALA A 14 6.81 2.27 6.84
C ALA A 14 6.51 2.39 5.34
N LEU A 15 5.25 2.58 4.95
CA LEU A 15 4.85 2.80 3.56
C LEU A 15 5.26 4.19 3.05
N THR A 16 5.09 5.24 3.87
CA THR A 16 5.47 6.60 3.47
C THR A 16 6.99 6.77 3.29
N GLU A 17 7.81 5.98 3.96
CA GLU A 17 9.27 6.03 3.86
C GLU A 17 9.84 5.21 2.69
N ILE A 18 9.01 4.46 1.96
CA ILE A 18 9.43 3.77 0.73
C ILE A 18 9.35 4.75 -0.45
N ASP A 19 10.46 4.96 -1.14
CA ASP A 19 10.49 5.78 -2.34
C ASP A 19 9.66 5.14 -3.46
N SER A 20 8.65 5.86 -3.94
CA SER A 20 7.72 5.36 -4.96
C SER A 20 7.24 6.46 -5.91
N PRO A 21 8.14 7.21 -6.56
CA PRO A 21 7.71 8.17 -7.55
C PRO A 21 7.05 7.47 -8.74
N SER A 22 6.12 8.15 -9.43
CA SER A 22 5.40 7.58 -10.57
C SER A 22 6.33 6.96 -11.61
N PHE A 23 5.99 5.78 -12.11
CA PHE A 23 6.79 4.91 -13.01
C PHE A 23 8.03 4.25 -12.37
N ARG A 24 8.26 4.42 -11.07
CA ARG A 24 9.39 3.82 -10.35
C ARG A 24 8.99 3.20 -9.01
N GLU A 25 7.85 2.49 -9.00
CA GLU A 25 7.21 1.93 -7.82
C GLU A 25 7.75 0.55 -7.42
N ARG A 26 8.83 0.06 -8.02
CA ARG A 26 9.35 -1.30 -7.82
C ARG A 26 9.55 -1.67 -6.35
N GLU A 27 10.12 -0.77 -5.55
CA GLU A 27 10.37 -1.04 -4.14
C GLU A 27 9.08 -1.17 -3.34
N MET A 28 8.10 -0.29 -3.60
CA MET A 28 6.77 -0.34 -3.03
C MET A 28 6.05 -1.64 -3.43
N ALA A 29 6.07 -1.99 -4.72
CA ALA A 29 5.44 -3.20 -5.22
C ALA A 29 6.01 -4.47 -4.54
N ASP A 30 7.33 -4.54 -4.38
CA ASP A 30 7.98 -5.68 -3.73
C ASP A 30 7.67 -5.73 -2.23
N TYR A 31 7.56 -4.57 -1.56
CA TYR A 31 7.10 -4.49 -0.18
C TYR A 31 5.67 -5.01 -0.05
N LEU A 32 4.74 -4.53 -0.86
CA LEU A 32 3.34 -4.94 -0.84
C LEU A 32 3.19 -6.44 -1.09
N LYS A 33 3.90 -6.99 -2.08
CA LYS A 33 3.88 -8.44 -2.35
C LYS A 33 4.34 -9.26 -1.14
N ARG A 34 5.36 -8.82 -0.41
CA ARG A 34 5.80 -9.50 0.82
C ARG A 34 4.75 -9.45 1.91
N GLU A 35 4.18 -8.27 2.16
CA GLU A 35 3.17 -8.10 3.22
C GLU A 35 1.89 -8.89 2.91
N LEU A 36 1.38 -8.83 1.69
CA LEU A 36 0.21 -9.59 1.27
C LEU A 36 0.42 -11.10 1.42
N LYS A 37 1.61 -11.62 1.04
CA LYS A 37 1.95 -13.04 1.24
C LYS A 37 1.97 -13.45 2.71
N ARG A 38 2.44 -12.58 3.61
CA ARG A 38 2.40 -12.81 5.07
C ARG A 38 0.97 -12.92 5.60
N LEU A 39 0.01 -12.27 4.94
CA LEU A 39 -1.41 -12.33 5.26
C LEU A 39 -2.13 -13.50 4.57
N ALA A 40 -1.40 -14.43 3.97
CA ALA A 40 -1.93 -15.56 3.21
C ALA A 40 -2.81 -15.15 2.01
N VAL A 41 -2.57 -13.98 1.45
CA VAL A 41 -3.21 -13.50 0.22
C VAL A 41 -2.49 -14.10 -0.98
N VAL A 42 -3.24 -14.56 -1.98
CA VAL A 42 -2.68 -14.98 -3.28
C VAL A 42 -2.34 -13.72 -4.07
N VAL A 43 -1.08 -13.58 -4.48
CA VAL A 43 -0.56 -12.35 -5.08
C VAL A 43 -0.12 -12.58 -6.51
N HIS A 44 -0.53 -11.70 -7.41
CA HIS A 44 -0.12 -11.63 -8.80
C HIS A 44 0.32 -10.20 -9.14
N GLU A 45 1.31 -10.05 -9.99
CA GLU A 45 1.73 -8.78 -10.60
C GLU A 45 1.56 -8.91 -12.11
N ASP A 46 0.91 -7.93 -12.75
CA ASP A 46 0.74 -7.91 -14.20
C ASP A 46 1.95 -7.30 -14.93
N ASP A 47 1.89 -7.24 -16.25
CA ASP A 47 2.93 -6.76 -17.16
C ASP A 47 2.71 -5.31 -17.64
N CYS A 48 1.86 -4.53 -16.97
CA CYS A 48 1.51 -3.20 -17.45
C CYS A 48 2.73 -2.26 -17.49
N ALA A 49 3.75 -2.49 -16.65
CA ALA A 49 5.00 -1.73 -16.64
C ALA A 49 5.65 -1.61 -18.03
N ASP A 50 5.67 -2.70 -18.78
CA ASP A 50 6.28 -2.75 -20.13
C ASP A 50 5.56 -1.83 -21.13
N ARG A 51 4.25 -1.62 -20.92
CA ARG A 51 3.41 -0.80 -21.79
C ARG A 51 3.48 0.69 -21.51
N ILE A 52 3.75 1.05 -20.24
CA ILE A 52 3.76 2.45 -19.80
C ILE A 52 5.15 3.00 -19.54
N GLY A 53 6.20 2.19 -19.70
CA GLY A 53 7.58 2.58 -19.40
C GLY A 53 7.86 2.69 -17.90
N GLY A 54 7.08 2.00 -17.08
CA GLY A 54 7.28 1.88 -15.63
C GLY A 54 8.26 0.75 -15.26
N ASN A 55 8.44 0.54 -13.97
CA ASN A 55 9.28 -0.55 -13.45
C ASN A 55 8.53 -1.55 -12.56
N ALA A 56 7.22 -1.33 -12.35
CA ALA A 56 6.35 -2.23 -11.60
C ALA A 56 4.98 -2.34 -12.29
N GLY A 57 4.41 -3.54 -12.30
CA GLY A 57 3.04 -3.80 -12.74
C GLY A 57 2.03 -3.53 -11.62
N ASN A 58 0.74 -3.66 -11.93
CA ASN A 58 -0.30 -3.64 -10.91
C ASN A 58 -0.20 -4.89 -10.03
N ILE A 59 -0.38 -4.73 -8.74
CA ILE A 59 -0.38 -5.81 -7.76
C ILE A 59 -1.82 -6.21 -7.46
N TYR A 60 -2.15 -7.46 -7.71
CA TYR A 60 -3.44 -8.08 -7.40
C TYR A 60 -3.29 -8.98 -6.19
N GLY A 61 -4.08 -8.74 -5.16
CA GLY A 61 -4.20 -9.60 -3.99
C GLY A 61 -5.58 -10.25 -3.96
N TYR A 62 -5.65 -11.57 -3.89
CA TYR A 62 -6.89 -12.31 -3.74
C TYR A 62 -6.93 -13.02 -2.40
N LEU A 63 -7.90 -12.65 -1.56
CA LEU A 63 -8.20 -13.33 -0.30
C LEU A 63 -9.51 -14.10 -0.45
N PRO A 64 -9.47 -15.44 -0.56
CA PRO A 64 -10.67 -16.23 -0.68
C PRO A 64 -11.47 -16.22 0.62
N ALA A 65 -12.80 -16.18 0.51
CA ALA A 65 -13.67 -16.37 1.66
C ALA A 65 -13.40 -17.74 2.30
N LYS A 66 -13.42 -17.80 3.63
CA LYS A 66 -13.22 -19.05 4.39
C LYS A 66 -14.39 -20.01 4.23
N ASP A 67 -15.60 -19.47 4.13
CA ASP A 67 -16.82 -20.23 3.94
C ASP A 67 -17.05 -20.51 2.43
N THR A 68 -17.19 -21.79 2.07
CA THR A 68 -17.44 -22.22 0.68
C THR A 68 -18.79 -21.76 0.15
N GLN A 69 -19.83 -21.73 0.96
CA GLN A 69 -21.15 -21.20 0.58
C GLN A 69 -21.09 -19.69 0.30
N ALA A 70 -20.33 -18.94 1.11
CA ALA A 70 -20.12 -17.51 0.87
C ALA A 70 -19.35 -17.27 -0.44
N ARG A 71 -18.41 -18.14 -0.80
CA ARG A 71 -17.67 -18.04 -2.08
C ARG A 71 -18.56 -18.21 -3.30
N GLU A 72 -19.59 -19.03 -3.21
CA GLU A 72 -20.50 -19.34 -4.34
C GLU A 72 -21.61 -18.29 -4.50
N ASN A 73 -22.02 -17.64 -3.39
CA ASN A 73 -23.24 -16.83 -3.36
C ASN A 73 -23.00 -15.33 -3.10
N ALA A 74 -21.82 -14.92 -2.69
CA ALA A 74 -21.50 -13.52 -2.41
C ALA A 74 -20.67 -12.91 -3.54
N ALA A 75 -21.02 -11.69 -3.94
CA ALA A 75 -20.17 -10.91 -4.83
C ALA A 75 -18.85 -10.55 -4.12
N PRO A 76 -17.70 -10.60 -4.84
CA PRO A 76 -16.43 -10.19 -4.28
C PRO A 76 -16.43 -8.69 -3.97
N LEU A 77 -15.74 -8.30 -2.89
CA LEU A 77 -15.41 -6.90 -2.62
C LEU A 77 -14.07 -6.57 -3.30
N LEU A 78 -14.03 -5.46 -4.01
CA LEU A 78 -12.82 -4.93 -4.62
C LEU A 78 -12.39 -3.67 -3.88
N PHE A 79 -11.12 -3.64 -3.46
CA PHE A 79 -10.46 -2.47 -2.89
C PHE A 79 -9.34 -2.03 -3.83
N LEU A 80 -9.19 -0.73 -4.03
CA LEU A 80 -8.18 -0.16 -4.91
C LEU A 80 -7.39 0.89 -4.14
N ALA A 81 -6.08 0.93 -4.37
CA ALA A 81 -5.18 1.98 -3.89
C ALA A 81 -4.00 2.08 -4.87
N HIS A 82 -3.47 3.28 -5.10
CA HIS A 82 -2.28 3.42 -5.92
C HIS A 82 -1.00 3.34 -5.09
N MET A 83 0.12 2.99 -5.76
CA MET A 83 1.42 2.79 -5.13
C MET A 83 2.34 4.01 -5.23
N ASP A 84 2.13 4.83 -6.25
CA ASP A 84 2.98 5.96 -6.54
C ASP A 84 2.66 7.18 -5.66
N THR A 85 3.61 8.10 -5.63
CA THR A 85 3.51 9.36 -4.90
C THR A 85 4.05 10.48 -5.79
N VAL A 86 3.38 11.64 -5.76
CA VAL A 86 3.82 12.84 -6.46
C VAL A 86 5.15 13.36 -5.90
N GLU A 87 5.95 13.97 -6.77
CA GLU A 87 7.24 14.57 -6.36
C GLU A 87 7.04 15.86 -5.51
N PRO A 88 8.00 16.14 -4.59
CA PRO A 88 9.23 15.40 -4.26
C PRO A 88 8.94 14.19 -3.36
N ALA A 89 9.26 12.98 -3.84
CA ALA A 89 8.81 11.70 -3.28
C ALA A 89 9.94 10.80 -2.76
N CYS A 90 11.19 11.24 -2.81
CA CYS A 90 12.33 10.44 -2.37
C CYS A 90 12.87 10.87 -1.02
N SER A 91 13.33 9.89 -0.23
CA SER A 91 13.87 10.11 1.13
C SER A 91 12.85 10.74 2.09
N ARG A 92 11.59 10.37 1.95
CA ARG A 92 10.49 10.87 2.79
C ARG A 92 10.69 10.50 4.25
N LYS A 93 10.30 11.40 5.14
CA LYS A 93 10.34 11.21 6.58
C LYS A 93 9.01 11.60 7.20
N ALA A 94 8.39 10.67 7.89
CA ALA A 94 7.17 10.91 8.63
C ALA A 94 7.48 11.45 10.04
N VAL A 95 6.81 12.52 10.44
CA VAL A 95 6.89 13.11 11.77
C VAL A 95 5.56 12.93 12.48
N VAL A 96 5.55 12.20 13.59
CA VAL A 96 4.37 11.99 14.43
C VAL A 96 4.34 13.04 15.52
N HIS A 97 3.26 13.82 15.59
CA HIS A 97 3.04 14.86 16.59
C HIS A 97 2.27 14.32 17.81
N GLU A 98 2.41 15.00 18.94
CA GLU A 98 1.72 14.62 20.19
C GLU A 98 0.18 14.64 20.08
N ASP A 99 -0.36 15.48 19.21
CA ASP A 99 -1.80 15.57 18.91
C ASP A 99 -2.31 14.47 17.96
N GLY A 100 -1.43 13.55 17.56
CA GLY A 100 -1.76 12.43 16.67
C GLY A 100 -1.68 12.74 15.17
N ARG A 101 -1.35 13.97 14.77
CA ARG A 101 -1.09 14.30 13.37
C ARG A 101 0.21 13.66 12.91
N ILE A 102 0.26 13.28 11.63
CA ILE A 102 1.48 12.82 10.96
C ILE A 102 1.73 13.76 9.78
N THR A 103 2.92 14.33 9.72
CA THR A 103 3.35 15.24 8.65
C THR A 103 4.66 14.76 8.04
N SER A 104 5.06 15.34 6.91
CA SER A 104 6.45 15.24 6.47
C SER A 104 7.35 16.12 7.35
N ASP A 105 8.65 15.96 7.22
CA ASP A 105 9.65 16.87 7.84
C ASP A 105 9.76 18.23 7.13
N GLY A 106 8.98 18.45 6.08
CA GLY A 106 8.97 19.69 5.28
C GLY A 106 9.92 19.66 4.08
N THR A 107 10.73 18.62 3.90
CA THR A 107 11.64 18.50 2.74
C THR A 107 10.99 17.83 1.54
N THR A 108 9.96 17.00 1.78
CA THR A 108 9.21 16.25 0.76
C THR A 108 7.72 16.31 1.05
N VAL A 109 6.91 15.74 0.16
CA VAL A 109 5.52 15.39 0.48
C VAL A 109 5.51 14.26 1.51
N LEU A 110 4.43 14.12 2.29
CA LEU A 110 4.26 12.96 3.19
C LEU A 110 3.93 11.69 2.39
N GLY A 111 3.20 11.82 1.28
CA GLY A 111 2.73 10.68 0.49
C GLY A 111 1.55 9.96 1.13
N ALA A 112 0.71 10.65 1.90
CA ALA A 112 -0.47 10.05 2.51
C ALA A 112 -1.47 9.53 1.47
N ASP A 113 -1.51 10.15 0.31
CA ASP A 113 -2.27 9.75 -0.86
C ASP A 113 -1.35 8.91 -1.80
N ASP A 114 -1.47 7.56 -1.88
CA ASP A 114 -2.53 6.76 -1.25
C ASP A 114 -1.97 5.73 -0.24
N GLN A 115 -0.81 6.00 0.39
CA GLN A 115 -0.22 5.11 1.40
C GLN A 115 -1.12 4.91 2.62
N ALA A 116 -2.05 5.84 2.87
CA ALA A 116 -3.04 5.66 3.93
C ALA A 116 -4.01 4.51 3.60
N ALA A 117 -4.51 4.42 2.37
CA ALA A 117 -5.34 3.29 1.94
C ALA A 117 -4.55 1.98 1.95
N LEU A 118 -3.31 1.98 1.45
CA LEU A 118 -2.44 0.80 1.51
C LEU A 118 -2.24 0.30 2.95
N ALA A 119 -2.05 1.21 3.92
CA ALA A 119 -1.90 0.85 5.32
C ALA A 119 -3.16 0.21 5.92
N VAL A 120 -4.34 0.63 5.45
CA VAL A 120 -5.64 0.06 5.89
C VAL A 120 -5.88 -1.31 5.26
N LEU A 121 -5.50 -1.49 3.99
CA LEU A 121 -5.69 -2.75 3.27
C LEU A 121 -4.77 -3.88 3.77
N LEU A 122 -3.62 -3.55 4.34
CA LEU A 122 -2.67 -4.49 4.94
C LEU A 122 -2.97 -4.74 6.44
#